data_3a772b4f1cd9f6aafa0ca806bc7bfe5d
#
_entry.id   3a772b4f1cd9f6aafa0ca806bc7bfe5d
#
_cell.length_a   1.000
_cell.length_b   1.000
_cell.length_c   1.000
_cell.angle_alpha   90.00
_cell.angle_beta   90.00
_cell.angle_gamma   90.00
#
_symmetry.space_group_name_H-M   'P 1'
#
loop_
_entity.id
_entity.type
_entity.pdbx_description
1 polymer ?
#
loop_
_entity_poly.entity_id
_entity_poly.type
_entity_poly.pdbx_seq_one_letter_code
_entity_poly.pdbx_strand_id
1 'polypeptide(L)'
;MITDSSSGIVKFSSPWSFNETVQRIEAVLEAKKIKLFARIDQAAEAAAVGLTLRPTTLLIFGDPSRGTPLMESYPTLAVDLPLKALVWELSPSEVYVSLTSPEFLQKRHNLPSAPFSEVIRLFAILVNPEAQ
;
A
#
# COMPACT_ATOMS: atom_id res chain seq x y z
N MET A 1 -11.15 8.82 3.46
CA MET A 1 -10.80 7.64 2.65
C MET A 1 -11.65 7.63 1.39
N ILE A 2 -11.02 7.42 0.25
CA ILE A 2 -11.70 7.32 -1.04
C ILE A 2 -11.44 5.91 -1.58
N THR A 3 -12.54 5.19 -1.88
CA THR A 3 -12.44 3.85 -2.45
C THR A 3 -13.01 3.85 -3.86
N ASP A 4 -12.22 3.40 -4.82
CA ASP A 4 -12.71 3.14 -6.17
C ASP A 4 -13.06 1.67 -6.26
N SER A 5 -14.34 1.35 -6.05
CA SER A 5 -14.80 -0.03 -6.00
C SER A 5 -14.67 -0.75 -7.34
N SER A 6 -14.64 -0.02 -8.47
CA SER A 6 -14.51 -0.65 -9.79
C SER A 6 -13.08 -1.10 -10.06
N SER A 7 -12.08 -0.39 -9.53
CA SER A 7 -10.66 -0.73 -9.72
C SER A 7 -10.08 -1.53 -8.55
N GLY A 8 -10.78 -1.56 -7.42
CA GLY A 8 -10.29 -2.22 -6.21
C GLY A 8 -9.20 -1.45 -5.51
N ILE A 9 -9.12 -0.14 -5.72
CA ILE A 9 -8.11 0.71 -5.09
C ILE A 9 -8.72 1.55 -3.98
N VAL A 10 -8.06 1.53 -2.81
CA VAL A 10 -8.36 2.43 -1.70
C VAL A 10 -7.33 3.55 -1.75
N LYS A 11 -7.78 4.80 -1.75
CA LYS A 11 -6.92 5.97 -1.83
C LYS A 11 -7.10 6.86 -0.62
N PHE A 12 -5.98 7.23 0.01
CA PHE A 12 -5.94 8.16 1.13
C PHE A 12 -5.19 9.42 0.72
N SER A 13 -5.69 10.57 1.13
CA SER A 13 -4.97 11.84 1.01
C SER A 13 -4.00 11.95 2.18
N SER A 14 -2.73 12.27 1.92
CA SER A 14 -1.74 12.47 2.97
C SER A 14 -1.60 13.94 3.31
N PRO A 15 -1.51 14.31 4.60
CA PRO A 15 -1.28 15.70 5.00
C PRO A 15 0.20 16.09 4.93
N TRP A 16 1.09 15.15 4.68
CA TRP A 16 2.54 15.39 4.68
C TRP A 16 3.10 15.46 3.27
N SER A 17 4.36 15.90 3.16
CA SER A 17 5.07 15.87 1.90
C SER A 17 5.23 14.42 1.42
N PHE A 18 5.59 14.27 0.15
CA PHE A 18 5.86 12.95 -0.42
C PHE A 18 6.90 12.18 0.40
N ASN A 19 8.06 12.82 0.65
CA ASN A 19 9.13 12.14 1.39
C ASN A 19 8.74 11.80 2.82
N GLU A 20 8.08 12.71 3.51
CA GLU A 20 7.63 12.45 4.87
C GLU A 20 6.59 11.33 4.92
N THR A 21 5.70 11.28 3.92
CA THR A 21 4.70 10.21 3.84
C THR A 21 5.39 8.85 3.71
N VAL A 22 6.36 8.72 2.82
CA VAL A 22 7.12 7.48 2.65
C VAL A 22 7.80 7.08 3.96
N GLN A 23 8.47 8.03 4.61
CA GLN A 23 9.20 7.78 5.86
C GLN A 23 8.26 7.33 6.98
N ARG A 24 7.08 7.94 7.08
CA ARG A 24 6.11 7.58 8.13
C ARG A 24 5.54 6.19 7.91
N ILE A 25 5.27 5.81 6.66
CA ILE A 25 4.81 4.46 6.35
C ILE A 25 5.89 3.44 6.73
N GLU A 26 7.14 3.68 6.34
CA GLU A 26 8.22 2.75 6.68
C GLU A 26 8.41 2.63 8.19
N ALA A 27 8.30 3.74 8.93
CA ALA A 27 8.43 3.72 10.38
C ALA A 27 7.31 2.90 11.04
N VAL A 28 6.08 3.02 10.54
CA VAL A 28 4.94 2.26 11.05
C VAL A 28 5.12 0.77 10.75
N LEU A 29 5.55 0.42 9.56
CA LEU A 29 5.81 -0.98 9.21
C LEU A 29 6.86 -1.59 10.15
N GLU A 30 7.95 -0.87 10.40
CA GLU A 30 9.00 -1.33 11.31
C GLU A 30 8.47 -1.49 12.73
N ALA A 31 7.71 -0.49 13.23
CA ALA A 31 7.15 -0.55 14.58
C ALA A 31 6.20 -1.74 14.77
N LYS A 32 5.48 -2.13 13.72
CA LYS A 32 4.55 -3.25 13.74
C LYS A 32 5.20 -4.57 13.35
N LYS A 33 6.51 -4.56 13.10
CA LYS A 33 7.27 -5.75 12.68
C LYS A 33 6.74 -6.36 11.39
N ILE A 34 6.27 -5.51 10.49
CA ILE A 34 5.87 -5.89 9.14
C ILE A 34 7.09 -5.70 8.24
N LYS A 35 7.44 -6.73 7.48
CA LYS A 35 8.66 -6.70 6.69
C LYS A 35 8.47 -5.84 5.44
N LEU A 36 9.41 -4.90 5.21
CA LEU A 36 9.50 -4.18 3.94
C LEU A 36 10.37 -5.02 3.01
N PHE A 37 9.76 -5.60 1.97
CA PHE A 37 10.48 -6.45 1.02
C PHE A 37 11.24 -5.64 -0.01
N ALA A 38 10.65 -4.53 -0.46
CA ALA A 38 11.27 -3.70 -1.48
C ALA A 38 10.68 -2.29 -1.46
N ARG A 39 11.51 -1.35 -1.91
CA ARG A 39 11.08 0.02 -2.19
C ARG A 39 11.48 0.30 -3.63
N ILE A 40 10.51 0.64 -4.46
CA ILE A 40 10.74 0.92 -5.88
C ILE A 40 10.43 2.39 -6.14
N ASP A 41 11.47 3.16 -6.43
CA ASP A 41 11.35 4.58 -6.79
C ASP A 41 11.12 4.66 -8.30
N GLN A 42 9.85 4.76 -8.69
CA GLN A 42 9.49 4.76 -10.11
C GLN A 42 9.97 6.03 -10.83
N ALA A 43 10.03 7.15 -10.12
CA ALA A 43 10.55 8.39 -10.71
C ALA A 43 12.04 8.26 -11.03
N ALA A 44 12.82 7.62 -10.15
CA ALA A 44 14.22 7.36 -10.38
C ALA A 44 14.43 6.38 -11.54
N GLU A 45 13.59 5.33 -11.64
CA GLU A 45 13.64 4.38 -12.75
C GLU A 45 13.34 5.08 -14.08
N ALA A 46 12.37 5.99 -14.09
CA ALA A 46 12.06 6.77 -15.29
C ALA A 46 13.25 7.65 -15.69
N ALA A 47 13.88 8.32 -14.71
CA ALA A 47 15.04 9.18 -14.96
C ALA A 47 16.20 8.39 -15.56
N ALA A 48 16.39 7.15 -15.15
CA ALA A 48 17.47 6.29 -15.63
C ALA A 48 17.34 5.98 -17.14
N VAL A 49 16.15 6.11 -17.71
CA VAL A 49 15.92 5.91 -19.16
C VAL A 49 15.56 7.21 -19.86
N GLY A 50 15.87 8.36 -19.24
CA GLY A 50 15.70 9.68 -19.87
C GLY A 50 14.28 10.22 -19.85
N LEU A 51 13.41 9.66 -18.99
CA LEU A 51 12.03 10.11 -18.88
C LEU A 51 11.79 10.80 -17.55
N THR A 52 10.69 11.52 -17.45
CA THR A 52 10.29 12.24 -16.23
C THR A 52 8.97 11.70 -15.73
N LEU A 53 8.91 11.35 -14.46
CA LEU A 53 7.69 10.92 -13.79
C LEU A 53 7.56 11.71 -12.48
N ARG A 54 6.33 12.07 -12.11
CA ARG A 54 6.07 12.67 -10.79
C ARG A 54 6.59 11.72 -9.70
N PRO A 55 6.89 12.25 -8.50
CA PRO A 55 7.29 11.38 -7.40
C PRO A 55 6.31 10.23 -7.21
N THR A 56 6.81 9.01 -7.32
CA THR A 56 5.99 7.79 -7.28
C THR A 56 6.87 6.67 -6.73
N THR A 57 6.50 6.15 -5.56
CA THR A 57 7.25 5.07 -4.91
C THR A 57 6.30 3.96 -4.52
N LEU A 58 6.66 2.73 -4.86
CA LEU A 58 5.93 1.54 -4.47
C LEU A 58 6.66 0.85 -3.33
N LEU A 59 5.96 0.69 -2.21
CA LEU A 59 6.48 -0.03 -1.04
C LEU A 59 5.84 -1.41 -1.04
N ILE A 60 6.66 -2.45 -1.03
CA ILE A 60 6.20 -3.85 -1.05
C ILE A 60 6.48 -4.44 0.32
N PHE A 61 5.45 -4.88 1.01
CA PHE A 61 5.56 -5.29 2.41
C PHE A 61 4.63 -6.44 2.74
N GLY A 62 4.89 -7.12 3.86
CA GLY A 62 4.03 -8.17 4.32
C GLY A 62 4.58 -8.86 5.56
N ASP A 63 3.75 -9.74 6.10
CA ASP A 63 4.10 -10.56 7.26
C ASP A 63 3.98 -12.03 6.86
N PRO A 64 5.12 -12.71 6.64
CA PRO A 64 5.09 -14.12 6.24
C PRO A 64 4.32 -15.03 7.19
N SER A 65 4.30 -14.70 8.48
CA SER A 65 3.58 -15.51 9.46
C SER A 65 2.07 -15.47 9.26
N ARG A 66 1.55 -14.40 8.64
CA ARG A 66 0.12 -14.22 8.35
C ARG A 66 -0.22 -14.58 6.91
N GLY A 67 0.66 -14.24 5.97
CA GLY A 67 0.43 -14.50 4.56
C GLY A 67 0.59 -15.96 4.17
N THR A 68 1.54 -16.66 4.77
CA THR A 68 1.84 -18.05 4.40
C THR A 68 0.65 -19.00 4.58
N PRO A 69 -0.07 -18.98 5.73
CA PRO A 69 -1.24 -19.86 5.86
C PRO A 69 -2.32 -19.59 4.83
N LEU A 70 -2.52 -18.31 4.46
CA LEU A 70 -3.51 -17.95 3.44
C LEU A 70 -3.10 -18.44 2.06
N MET A 71 -1.82 -18.31 1.70
CA MET A 71 -1.31 -18.81 0.42
C MET A 71 -1.35 -20.33 0.35
N GLU A 72 -1.18 -20.99 1.48
CA GLU A 72 -1.30 -22.46 1.54
C GLU A 72 -2.72 -22.90 1.20
N SER A 73 -3.73 -22.20 1.74
CA SER A 73 -5.13 -22.51 1.49
C SER A 73 -5.64 -21.96 0.16
N TYR A 74 -5.09 -20.83 -0.29
CA TYR A 74 -5.50 -20.15 -1.52
C TYR A 74 -4.27 -19.79 -2.35
N PRO A 75 -3.71 -20.75 -3.07
CA PRO A 75 -2.39 -20.55 -3.73
C PRO A 75 -2.32 -19.38 -4.68
N THR A 76 -3.42 -19.06 -5.40
CA THR A 76 -3.40 -17.94 -6.36
C THR A 76 -3.31 -16.58 -5.68
N LEU A 77 -3.59 -16.51 -4.37
CA LEU A 77 -3.43 -15.25 -3.62
C LEU A 77 -1.98 -14.77 -3.68
N ALA A 78 -1.03 -15.67 -3.90
CA ALA A 78 0.38 -15.32 -4.02
C ALA A 78 0.68 -14.38 -5.20
N VAL A 79 -0.23 -14.27 -6.18
CA VAL A 79 -0.10 -13.28 -7.27
C VAL A 79 -0.19 -11.87 -6.73
N ASP A 80 -1.00 -11.68 -5.68
CA ASP A 80 -1.28 -10.36 -5.11
C ASP A 80 -0.52 -10.10 -3.80
N LEU A 81 0.30 -11.04 -3.36
CA LEU A 81 1.16 -10.86 -2.18
C LEU A 81 2.62 -10.83 -2.62
N PRO A 82 3.48 -10.09 -1.92
CA PRO A 82 3.22 -9.24 -0.75
C PRO A 82 2.28 -8.07 -1.05
N LEU A 83 1.80 -7.42 0.01
CA LEU A 83 0.96 -6.23 -0.13
C LEU A 83 1.80 -5.06 -0.64
N LYS A 84 1.14 -4.06 -1.20
CA LYS A 84 1.79 -2.91 -1.79
C LYS A 84 1.10 -1.62 -1.34
N ALA A 85 1.90 -0.60 -1.06
CA ALA A 85 1.41 0.75 -0.82
C ALA A 85 2.09 1.66 -1.83
N LEU A 86 1.29 2.35 -2.63
CA LEU A 86 1.79 3.31 -3.61
C LEU A 86 1.70 4.69 -3.01
N VAL A 87 2.84 5.39 -2.90
CA VAL A 87 2.87 6.80 -2.52
C VAL A 87 3.15 7.60 -3.78
N TRP A 88 2.28 8.56 -4.08
CA TRP A 88 2.44 9.35 -5.29
C TRP A 88 1.98 10.78 -5.09
N GLU A 89 2.60 11.68 -5.82
CA GLU A 89 2.39 13.12 -5.71
C GLU A 89 1.80 13.63 -7.01
N LEU A 90 0.58 14.17 -6.94
CA LEU A 90 -0.03 14.83 -8.09
C LEU A 90 0.53 16.25 -8.24
N SER A 91 0.69 16.93 -7.11
CA SER A 91 1.33 18.24 -6.98
C SER A 91 1.92 18.31 -5.57
N PRO A 92 2.81 19.27 -5.24
CA PRO A 92 3.39 19.36 -3.91
C PRO A 92 2.40 19.36 -2.75
N SER A 93 1.19 19.83 -2.98
CA SER A 93 0.13 19.87 -1.97
C SER A 93 -0.84 18.70 -2.08
N GLU A 94 -0.62 17.78 -3.02
CA GLU A 94 -1.53 16.67 -3.28
C GLU A 94 -0.76 15.36 -3.31
N VAL A 95 -0.58 14.76 -2.13
CA VAL A 95 0.12 13.49 -1.96
C VAL A 95 -0.90 12.44 -1.55
N TYR A 96 -0.84 11.28 -2.18
CA TYR A 96 -1.77 10.19 -1.95
C TYR A 96 -1.05 8.89 -1.61
N VAL A 97 -1.77 8.05 -0.84
CA VAL A 97 -1.35 6.67 -0.59
C VAL A 97 -2.45 5.77 -1.12
N SER A 98 -2.10 4.84 -1.98
CA SER A 98 -3.06 3.94 -2.64
C SER A 98 -2.70 2.49 -2.36
N LEU A 99 -3.71 1.68 -2.05
CA LEU A 99 -3.55 0.26 -1.75
C LEU A 99 -4.65 -0.53 -2.43
N THR A 100 -4.43 -1.85 -2.57
CA THR A 100 -5.48 -2.74 -3.05
C THR A 100 -6.51 -2.96 -1.94
N SER A 101 -7.78 -2.86 -2.29
CA SER A 101 -8.89 -3.10 -1.37
C SER A 101 -8.90 -4.56 -0.89
N PRO A 102 -9.00 -4.81 0.44
CA PRO A 102 -9.17 -6.17 0.94
C PRO A 102 -10.40 -6.87 0.38
N GLU A 103 -11.51 -6.15 0.17
CA GLU A 103 -12.72 -6.69 -0.41
C GLU A 103 -12.52 -7.12 -1.85
N PHE A 104 -11.68 -6.38 -2.60
CA PHE A 104 -11.31 -6.75 -3.96
C PHE A 104 -10.54 -8.08 -3.97
N LEU A 105 -9.59 -8.24 -3.06
CA LEU A 105 -8.82 -9.49 -2.93
C LEU A 105 -9.74 -10.65 -2.56
N GLN A 106 -10.70 -10.41 -1.65
CA GLN A 106 -11.67 -11.42 -1.25
C GLN A 106 -12.44 -11.94 -2.46
N LYS A 107 -12.96 -11.03 -3.28
CA LYS A 107 -13.75 -11.40 -4.46
C LYS A 107 -12.89 -12.09 -5.51
N ARG A 108 -11.71 -11.54 -5.78
CA ARG A 108 -10.83 -12.06 -6.82
C ARG A 108 -10.41 -13.51 -6.54
N HIS A 109 -10.14 -13.84 -5.28
CA HIS A 109 -9.63 -15.15 -4.88
C HIS A 109 -10.66 -16.01 -4.19
N ASN A 110 -11.92 -15.55 -4.14
CA ASN A 110 -13.03 -16.27 -3.51
C ASN A 110 -12.70 -16.66 -2.07
N LEU A 111 -12.24 -15.67 -1.30
CA LEU A 111 -11.87 -15.88 0.11
C LEU A 111 -13.12 -15.78 1.00
N PRO A 112 -13.13 -16.46 2.17
CA PRO A 112 -14.27 -16.39 3.08
C PRO A 112 -14.45 -15.03 3.73
N SER A 113 -13.41 -14.22 3.79
CA SER A 113 -13.47 -12.87 4.36
C SER A 113 -12.42 -11.99 3.71
N ALA A 114 -12.54 -10.66 3.88
CA ALA A 114 -11.57 -9.72 3.36
C ALA A 114 -10.26 -9.86 4.14
N PRO A 115 -9.13 -10.13 3.45
CA PRO A 115 -7.84 -10.33 4.12
C PRO A 115 -7.17 -8.99 4.43
N PHE A 116 -6.40 -8.93 5.53
CA PHE A 116 -5.55 -7.79 5.86
C PHE A 116 -6.29 -6.45 6.02
N SER A 117 -7.55 -6.48 6.47
CA SER A 117 -8.35 -5.26 6.68
C SER A 117 -7.71 -4.33 7.70
N GLU A 118 -6.97 -4.85 8.66
CA GLU A 118 -6.25 -4.06 9.64
C GLU A 118 -5.17 -3.18 9.04
N VAL A 119 -4.64 -3.54 7.88
CA VAL A 119 -3.65 -2.72 7.17
C VAL A 119 -4.29 -1.43 6.67
N ILE A 120 -5.50 -1.51 6.14
CA ILE A 120 -6.25 -0.31 5.71
C ILE A 120 -6.48 0.61 6.90
N ARG A 121 -6.89 0.06 8.06
CA ARG A 121 -7.09 0.86 9.27
C ARG A 121 -5.78 1.50 9.73
N LEU A 122 -4.68 0.77 9.66
CA LEU A 122 -3.36 1.28 10.04
C LEU A 122 -2.98 2.50 9.19
N PHE A 123 -3.15 2.41 7.87
CA PHE A 123 -2.84 3.53 6.99
C PHE A 123 -3.82 4.69 7.14
N ALA A 124 -5.10 4.41 7.38
CA ALA A 124 -6.08 5.46 7.63
C ALA A 124 -5.71 6.29 8.86
N ILE A 125 -5.30 5.63 9.93
CA ILE A 125 -4.85 6.30 11.16
C ILE A 125 -3.56 7.07 10.91
N LEU A 126 -2.64 6.50 10.15
CA LEU A 126 -1.35 7.13 9.85
C LEU A 126 -1.53 8.46 9.12
N VAL A 127 -2.37 8.51 8.09
CA VAL A 127 -2.56 9.73 7.28
C VAL A 127 -3.63 10.66 7.87
N ASN A 128 -4.42 10.19 8.82
CA ASN A 128 -5.42 11.01 9.50
C ASN A 128 -5.46 10.63 10.99
N PRO A 129 -4.44 11.08 11.77
CA PRO A 129 -4.34 10.70 13.18
C PRO A 129 -5.55 11.10 14.03
N GLU A 130 -6.34 12.08 13.59
CA GLU A 130 -7.51 12.55 14.32
C GLU A 130 -8.75 11.69 14.08
N ALA A 131 -8.67 10.69 13.18
CA ALA A 131 -9.79 9.82 12.86
C ALA A 131 -9.91 8.61 13.80
N GLN A 132 -9.20 8.61 14.90
CA GLN A 132 -9.22 7.52 15.88
C GLN A 132 -10.50 7.50 16.69
#